data_adc61878ac00e2fe0bba2f7d5101d8ba
#
_entry.id   adc61878ac00e2fe0bba2f7d5101d8ba
#
_cell.length_a   1.000
_cell.length_b   1.000
_cell.length_c   1.000
_cell.angle_alpha   90.00
_cell.angle_beta   90.00
_cell.angle_gamma   90.00
#
_symmetry.space_group_name_H-M   'P 1'
#
loop_
_entity.id
_entity.type
_entity.pdbx_description
1 polymer ?
#
loop_
_entity_poly.entity_id
_entity_poly.type
_entity_poly.pdbx_seq_one_letter_code
_entity_poly.pdbx_strand_id
1 'polypeptide(L)'
;MQDYLQPSAIIDWQHPDILQLAAELAAPWETPAEIAKACFEWVRDQVRHSVDYQMNPVTCRASDVLRYRTGYCFAKSHLLAALLRANEIPTGFCYQRLSIDDQGAPYSLHGFNAVYLPEFGWYRIDPRGNKPGINAQFAPPDEQLAYPVRLPGEAEFEPIFTEPLAIVVEALQAAKTWDEALLRLPDVSLERAEEYSLVPRLRVGRRAG
;
A
#
# COMPACT_ATOMS: atom_id res chain seq x y z
N MET A 1 -18.60 -4.15 2.47
CA MET A 1 -17.52 -5.14 2.75
C MET A 1 -17.25 -6.02 1.55
N GLN A 2 -18.29 -6.49 0.86
CA GLN A 2 -18.11 -7.41 -0.29
C GLN A 2 -17.25 -6.84 -1.42
N ASP A 3 -17.34 -5.53 -1.68
CA ASP A 3 -16.53 -4.87 -2.71
C ASP A 3 -15.01 -4.90 -2.42
N TYR A 4 -14.64 -4.99 -1.13
CA TYR A 4 -13.26 -5.10 -0.66
C TYR A 4 -12.68 -6.53 -0.74
N LEU A 5 -13.44 -7.48 -1.27
CA LEU A 5 -13.04 -8.86 -1.53
C LEU A 5 -12.95 -9.18 -3.03
N GLN A 6 -13.39 -8.27 -3.90
CA GLN A 6 -13.49 -8.56 -5.34
C GLN A 6 -12.11 -8.66 -5.99
N PRO A 7 -11.94 -9.59 -6.94
CA PRO A 7 -10.77 -9.59 -7.82
C PRO A 7 -10.88 -8.49 -8.87
N SER A 8 -9.73 -8.07 -9.39
CA SER A 8 -9.67 -7.18 -10.56
C SER A 8 -8.50 -7.56 -11.45
N ALA A 9 -8.32 -6.82 -12.55
CA ALA A 9 -7.17 -7.01 -13.43
C ALA A 9 -5.81 -6.74 -12.75
N ILE A 10 -5.82 -5.93 -11.70
CA ILE A 10 -4.62 -5.57 -10.91
C ILE A 10 -4.52 -6.45 -9.66
N ILE A 11 -5.64 -6.68 -8.98
CA ILE A 11 -5.71 -7.49 -7.77
C ILE A 11 -6.22 -8.89 -8.15
N ASP A 12 -5.42 -9.59 -8.94
CA ASP A 12 -5.71 -10.90 -9.53
C ASP A 12 -5.50 -12.05 -8.54
N TRP A 13 -6.11 -11.92 -7.34
CA TRP A 13 -5.91 -12.86 -6.24
C TRP A 13 -6.34 -14.30 -6.56
N GLN A 14 -7.13 -14.52 -7.62
CA GLN A 14 -7.49 -15.85 -8.11
C GLN A 14 -6.33 -16.54 -8.86
N HIS A 15 -5.20 -15.87 -9.07
CA HIS A 15 -4.02 -16.48 -9.67
C HIS A 15 -3.51 -17.64 -8.79
N PRO A 16 -3.21 -18.83 -9.37
CA PRO A 16 -2.83 -20.02 -8.59
C PRO A 16 -1.72 -19.80 -7.59
N ASP A 17 -0.66 -19.07 -7.97
CA ASP A 17 0.48 -18.82 -7.09
C ASP A 17 0.10 -17.92 -5.89
N ILE A 18 -0.85 -16.97 -6.09
CA ILE A 18 -1.36 -16.14 -5.00
C ILE A 18 -2.21 -16.97 -4.05
N LEU A 19 -3.13 -17.79 -4.59
CA LEU A 19 -3.95 -18.68 -3.77
C LEU A 19 -3.09 -19.65 -2.95
N GLN A 20 -2.06 -20.22 -3.57
CA GLN A 20 -1.13 -21.09 -2.88
C GLN A 20 -0.43 -20.39 -1.73
N LEU A 21 0.20 -19.23 -1.98
CA LEU A 21 0.90 -18.47 -0.95
C LEU A 21 -0.05 -17.98 0.15
N ALA A 22 -1.24 -17.51 -0.21
CA ALA A 22 -2.24 -17.07 0.75
C ALA A 22 -2.63 -18.20 1.71
N ALA A 23 -2.86 -19.41 1.18
CA ALA A 23 -3.16 -20.58 1.99
C ALA A 23 -1.98 -20.99 2.88
N GLU A 24 -0.74 -20.96 2.35
CA GLU A 24 0.47 -21.29 3.14
C GLU A 24 0.66 -20.31 4.30
N LEU A 25 0.44 -19.00 4.08
CA LEU A 25 0.56 -17.99 5.12
C LEU A 25 -0.55 -18.06 6.17
N ALA A 26 -1.74 -18.49 5.79
CA ALA A 26 -2.87 -18.64 6.70
C ALA A 26 -2.81 -19.94 7.53
N ALA A 27 -2.22 -21.01 7.01
CA ALA A 27 -2.27 -22.34 7.59
C ALA A 27 -1.90 -22.46 9.09
N PRO A 28 -0.95 -21.68 9.63
CA PRO A 28 -0.60 -21.75 11.06
C PRO A 28 -1.55 -20.99 11.99
N TRP A 29 -2.52 -20.22 11.47
CA TRP A 29 -3.26 -19.20 12.19
C TRP A 29 -4.77 -19.44 12.14
N GLU A 30 -5.48 -19.03 13.21
CA GLU A 30 -6.93 -19.22 13.32
C GLU A 30 -7.71 -17.91 13.17
N THR A 31 -7.09 -16.77 13.51
CA THR A 31 -7.79 -15.48 13.50
C THR A 31 -7.45 -14.62 12.29
N PRO A 32 -8.40 -13.79 11.79
CA PRO A 32 -8.12 -12.85 10.71
C PRO A 32 -6.95 -11.90 11.01
N ALA A 33 -6.76 -11.49 12.26
CA ALA A 33 -5.68 -10.61 12.66
C ALA A 33 -4.29 -11.29 12.53
N GLU A 34 -4.17 -12.54 12.93
CA GLU A 34 -2.93 -13.31 12.80
C GLU A 34 -2.59 -13.57 11.33
N ILE A 35 -3.58 -13.95 10.52
CA ILE A 35 -3.43 -14.15 9.07
C ILE A 35 -3.01 -12.82 8.40
N ALA A 36 -3.67 -11.71 8.75
CA ALA A 36 -3.33 -10.41 8.21
C ALA A 36 -1.90 -9.99 8.57
N LYS A 37 -1.47 -10.24 9.81
CA LYS A 37 -0.10 -10.02 10.25
C LYS A 37 0.90 -10.84 9.44
N ALA A 38 0.66 -12.12 9.26
CA ALA A 38 1.54 -13.01 8.51
C ALA A 38 1.68 -12.56 7.04
N CYS A 39 0.58 -12.23 6.37
CA CYS A 39 0.59 -11.70 5.01
C CYS A 39 1.34 -10.35 4.93
N PHE A 40 1.07 -9.44 5.87
CA PHE A 40 1.73 -8.15 5.93
C PHE A 40 3.25 -8.27 6.11
N GLU A 41 3.69 -9.03 7.12
CA GLU A 41 5.11 -9.24 7.40
C GLU A 41 5.82 -9.91 6.23
N TRP A 42 5.17 -10.88 5.59
CA TRP A 42 5.73 -11.52 4.42
C TRP A 42 5.91 -10.54 3.25
N VAL A 43 4.92 -9.73 2.90
CA VAL A 43 5.04 -8.75 1.81
C VAL A 43 6.06 -7.67 2.18
N ARG A 44 6.03 -7.17 3.42
CA ARG A 44 6.96 -6.17 3.92
C ARG A 44 8.42 -6.62 3.75
N ASP A 45 8.71 -7.87 4.11
CA ASP A 45 10.08 -8.36 4.28
C ASP A 45 10.58 -9.19 3.08
N GLN A 46 9.70 -9.91 2.35
CA GLN A 46 10.08 -10.78 1.25
C GLN A 46 9.96 -10.14 -0.14
N VAL A 47 9.27 -9.00 -0.25
CA VAL A 47 9.18 -8.23 -1.50
C VAL A 47 10.04 -6.98 -1.38
N ARG A 48 11.09 -6.88 -2.18
CA ARG A 48 12.02 -5.76 -2.17
C ARG A 48 11.39 -4.51 -2.78
N HIS A 49 11.60 -3.36 -2.14
CA HIS A 49 11.13 -2.09 -2.70
C HIS A 49 11.98 -1.69 -3.91
N SER A 50 11.34 -1.46 -5.08
CA SER A 50 12.05 -1.28 -6.36
C SER A 50 13.13 -0.20 -6.33
N VAL A 51 12.89 0.94 -5.67
CA VAL A 51 13.86 2.03 -5.56
C VAL A 51 15.02 1.66 -4.63
N ASP A 52 14.72 1.08 -3.47
CA ASP A 52 15.75 0.80 -2.47
C ASP A 52 16.76 -0.24 -2.94
N TYR A 53 16.32 -1.17 -3.80
CA TYR A 53 17.14 -2.26 -4.33
C TYR A 53 17.46 -2.11 -5.82
N GLN A 54 17.00 -1.01 -6.46
CA GLN A 54 17.20 -0.72 -7.89
C GLN A 54 16.80 -1.89 -8.81
N MET A 55 15.59 -2.45 -8.55
CA MET A 55 15.13 -3.68 -9.18
C MET A 55 14.09 -3.44 -10.27
N ASN A 56 14.24 -4.22 -11.34
CA ASN A 56 13.29 -4.36 -12.43
C ASN A 56 12.69 -5.78 -12.47
N PRO A 57 11.55 -5.99 -13.16
CA PRO A 57 10.75 -4.98 -13.86
C PRO A 57 9.94 -4.09 -12.90
N VAL A 58 9.36 -3.01 -13.43
CA VAL A 58 8.28 -2.29 -12.73
C VAL A 58 7.05 -3.19 -12.72
N THR A 59 6.59 -3.53 -11.54
CA THR A 59 5.43 -4.40 -11.34
C THR A 59 4.19 -3.58 -10.99
N CYS A 60 3.02 -4.06 -11.41
CA CYS A 60 1.73 -3.45 -11.08
C CYS A 60 0.72 -4.50 -10.61
N ARG A 61 0.53 -5.57 -11.39
CA ARG A 61 -0.38 -6.66 -11.05
C ARG A 61 0.15 -7.47 -9.87
N ALA A 62 -0.72 -7.90 -8.96
CA ALA A 62 -0.34 -8.63 -7.75
C ALA A 62 0.45 -9.92 -8.06
N SER A 63 0.05 -10.70 -9.06
CA SER A 63 0.78 -11.89 -9.48
C SER A 63 2.18 -11.61 -10.02
N ASP A 64 2.39 -10.46 -10.69
CA ASP A 64 3.72 -10.05 -11.15
C ASP A 64 4.61 -9.65 -9.97
N VAL A 65 4.06 -8.94 -8.96
CA VAL A 65 4.80 -8.60 -7.73
C VAL A 65 5.26 -9.87 -7.01
N LEU A 66 4.38 -10.86 -6.91
CA LEU A 66 4.73 -12.16 -6.33
C LEU A 66 5.85 -12.85 -7.12
N ARG A 67 5.72 -12.89 -8.44
CA ARG A 67 6.68 -13.54 -9.34
C ARG A 67 8.08 -12.92 -9.29
N TYR A 68 8.14 -11.59 -9.36
CA TYR A 68 9.42 -10.86 -9.46
C TYR A 68 9.99 -10.44 -8.10
N ARG A 69 9.23 -10.58 -7.00
CA ARG A 69 9.63 -10.23 -5.64
C ARG A 69 10.13 -8.79 -5.50
N THR A 70 9.60 -7.89 -6.32
CA THR A 70 9.90 -6.46 -6.29
C THR A 70 8.67 -5.63 -6.61
N GLY A 71 8.62 -4.40 -6.11
CA GLY A 71 7.55 -3.46 -6.38
C GLY A 71 7.73 -2.13 -5.66
N TYR A 72 7.16 -1.08 -6.20
CA TYR A 72 6.92 0.16 -5.49
C TYR A 72 5.93 -0.05 -4.33
N CYS A 73 5.81 0.91 -3.41
CA CYS A 73 4.82 0.85 -2.32
C CYS A 73 3.42 0.48 -2.82
N PHE A 74 2.98 1.05 -3.94
CA PHE A 74 1.72 0.73 -4.60
C PHE A 74 1.60 -0.76 -4.97
N ALA A 75 2.58 -1.27 -5.69
CA ALA A 75 2.59 -2.67 -6.16
C ALA A 75 2.66 -3.67 -4.99
N LYS A 76 3.44 -3.35 -3.94
CA LYS A 76 3.47 -4.14 -2.71
C LYS A 76 2.10 -4.14 -2.02
N SER A 77 1.40 -3.01 -2.01
CA SER A 77 0.02 -2.91 -1.50
C SER A 77 -0.97 -3.71 -2.34
N HIS A 78 -0.77 -3.80 -3.66
CA HIS A 78 -1.58 -4.65 -4.54
C HIS A 78 -1.44 -6.13 -4.18
N LEU A 79 -0.21 -6.61 -3.98
CA LEU A 79 0.03 -7.99 -3.57
C LEU A 79 -0.54 -8.27 -2.18
N LEU A 80 -0.37 -7.36 -1.22
CA LEU A 80 -0.93 -7.55 0.12
C LEU A 80 -2.46 -7.64 0.06
N ALA A 81 -3.12 -6.76 -0.69
CA ALA A 81 -4.57 -6.83 -0.88
C ALA A 81 -4.99 -8.16 -1.52
N ALA A 82 -4.23 -8.67 -2.50
CA ALA A 82 -4.52 -9.95 -3.14
C ALA A 82 -4.43 -11.13 -2.16
N LEU A 83 -3.38 -11.20 -1.33
CA LEU A 83 -3.20 -12.25 -0.32
C LEU A 83 -4.30 -12.23 0.75
N LEU A 84 -4.69 -11.02 1.18
CA LEU A 84 -5.73 -10.85 2.20
C LEU A 84 -7.12 -11.18 1.65
N ARG A 85 -7.45 -10.71 0.44
CA ARG A 85 -8.73 -11.04 -0.22
C ARG A 85 -8.87 -12.52 -0.53
N ALA A 86 -7.78 -13.20 -0.90
CA ALA A 86 -7.74 -14.65 -1.09
C ALA A 86 -8.05 -15.42 0.21
N ASN A 87 -7.77 -14.82 1.38
CA ASN A 87 -8.12 -15.32 2.71
C ASN A 87 -9.44 -14.74 3.25
N GLU A 88 -10.29 -14.18 2.37
CA GLU A 88 -11.60 -13.61 2.74
C GLU A 88 -11.52 -12.44 3.73
N ILE A 89 -10.36 -11.77 3.83
CA ILE A 89 -10.15 -10.60 4.69
C ILE A 89 -10.33 -9.32 3.85
N PRO A 90 -11.40 -8.52 4.11
CA PRO A 90 -11.66 -7.31 3.34
C PRO A 90 -10.51 -6.32 3.43
N THR A 91 -9.99 -5.90 2.27
CA THR A 91 -8.81 -5.04 2.18
C THR A 91 -8.96 -4.00 1.09
N GLY A 92 -8.68 -2.74 1.44
CA GLY A 92 -8.71 -1.60 0.54
C GLY A 92 -7.37 -0.87 0.46
N PHE A 93 -7.38 0.22 -0.31
CA PHE A 93 -6.21 1.04 -0.60
C PHE A 93 -6.33 2.40 0.06
N CYS A 94 -5.23 2.85 0.64
CA CYS A 94 -5.08 4.16 1.27
C CYS A 94 -3.91 4.91 0.63
N TYR A 95 -3.96 6.23 0.69
CA TYR A 95 -2.94 7.07 0.11
C TYR A 95 -2.56 8.23 1.04
N GLN A 96 -1.27 8.60 0.96
CA GLN A 96 -0.73 9.83 1.51
C GLN A 96 -0.06 10.61 0.38
N ARG A 97 -0.08 11.92 0.45
CA ARG A 97 0.77 12.80 -0.35
C ARG A 97 1.97 13.18 0.50
N LEU A 98 3.16 12.87 0.05
CA LEU A 98 4.40 13.04 0.82
C LEU A 98 5.45 13.80 -0.01
N SER A 99 6.29 14.57 0.66
CA SER A 99 7.51 15.12 0.08
C SER A 99 8.45 14.00 -0.31
N ILE A 100 9.07 14.09 -1.50
CA ILE A 100 9.99 13.05 -2.00
C ILE A 100 11.30 13.05 -1.22
N ASP A 101 11.76 14.22 -0.77
CA ASP A 101 13.06 14.42 -0.13
C ASP A 101 12.99 15.00 1.30
N ASP A 102 11.79 15.03 1.90
CA ASP A 102 11.53 15.64 3.21
C ASP A 102 11.82 17.17 3.28
N GLN A 103 11.82 17.88 2.15
CA GLN A 103 12.08 19.32 2.09
C GLN A 103 10.88 20.14 1.53
N GLY A 104 9.76 19.50 1.28
CA GLY A 104 8.59 20.09 0.66
C GLY A 104 8.42 19.60 -0.77
N ALA A 105 8.08 20.50 -1.72
CA ALA A 105 7.97 20.08 -3.12
C ALA A 105 9.32 19.62 -3.71
N PRO A 106 9.35 18.61 -4.58
CA PRO A 106 8.18 17.93 -5.17
C PRO A 106 7.54 16.88 -4.25
N TYR A 107 6.27 16.58 -4.54
CA TYR A 107 5.49 15.59 -3.80
C TYR A 107 5.15 14.38 -4.66
N SER A 108 4.84 13.27 -4.02
CA SER A 108 4.26 12.10 -4.66
C SER A 108 3.24 11.41 -3.76
N LEU A 109 2.37 10.60 -4.36
CA LEU A 109 1.54 9.70 -3.59
C LEU A 109 2.40 8.57 -2.99
N HIS A 110 2.05 8.18 -1.78
CA HIS A 110 2.44 6.93 -1.15
C HIS A 110 1.21 6.06 -0.97
N GLY A 111 1.28 4.79 -1.39
CA GLY A 111 0.16 3.84 -1.30
C GLY A 111 0.42 2.77 -0.25
N PHE A 112 -0.64 2.44 0.50
CA PHE A 112 -0.66 1.41 1.53
C PHE A 112 -2.07 0.84 1.66
N ASN A 113 -2.35 0.00 2.66
CA ASN A 113 -3.63 -0.69 2.77
C ASN A 113 -4.39 -0.32 4.04
N ALA A 114 -5.71 -0.52 4.00
CA ALA A 114 -6.52 -0.74 5.18
C ALA A 114 -7.12 -2.14 5.11
N VAL A 115 -7.08 -2.87 6.23
CA VAL A 115 -7.65 -4.21 6.41
C VAL A 115 -8.78 -4.15 7.43
N TYR A 116 -9.88 -4.85 7.17
CA TYR A 116 -10.96 -4.94 8.15
C TYR A 116 -10.72 -6.13 9.08
N LEU A 117 -10.52 -5.84 10.35
CA LEU A 117 -10.35 -6.82 11.40
C LEU A 117 -11.58 -6.78 12.31
N PRO A 118 -12.27 -7.91 12.54
CA PRO A 118 -13.51 -7.93 13.33
C PRO A 118 -13.40 -7.26 14.71
N GLU A 119 -12.24 -7.37 15.36
CA GLU A 119 -11.98 -6.83 16.69
C GLU A 119 -11.65 -5.33 16.70
N PHE A 120 -11.11 -4.80 15.59
CA PHE A 120 -10.57 -3.44 15.52
C PHE A 120 -11.28 -2.54 14.49
N GLY A 121 -12.10 -3.13 13.59
CA GLY A 121 -12.63 -2.42 12.43
C GLY A 121 -11.57 -2.22 11.35
N TRP A 122 -11.65 -1.11 10.60
CA TRP A 122 -10.65 -0.75 9.61
C TRP A 122 -9.34 -0.34 10.27
N TYR A 123 -8.28 -1.10 9.99
CA TYR A 123 -6.94 -0.91 10.51
C TYR A 123 -5.95 -0.71 9.36
N ARG A 124 -5.15 0.36 9.41
CA ARG A 124 -4.21 0.71 8.34
C ARG A 124 -2.86 0.03 8.53
N ILE A 125 -2.30 -0.49 7.43
CA ILE A 125 -1.03 -1.23 7.39
C ILE A 125 -0.22 -0.86 6.16
N ASP A 126 1.10 -0.80 6.30
CA ASP A 126 2.00 -0.31 5.24
C ASP A 126 3.09 -1.34 4.90
N PRO A 127 2.92 -2.11 3.80
CA PRO A 127 3.86 -3.16 3.43
C PRO A 127 5.11 -2.66 2.69
N ARG A 128 5.39 -1.35 2.71
CA ARG A 128 6.47 -0.71 1.93
C ARG A 128 7.82 -1.40 2.12
N GLY A 129 8.13 -1.87 3.31
CA GLY A 129 9.41 -2.45 3.67
C GLY A 129 10.23 -1.56 4.60
N ASN A 130 10.87 -2.19 5.60
CA ASN A 130 11.65 -1.50 6.60
C ASN A 130 13.09 -1.27 6.15
N LYS A 131 13.68 -0.13 6.59
CA LYS A 131 15.07 0.24 6.42
C LYS A 131 15.45 1.30 7.47
N PRO A 132 16.70 1.72 7.62
CA PRO A 132 17.04 2.81 8.52
C PRO A 132 16.13 4.04 8.30
N GLY A 133 15.46 4.49 9.37
CA GLY A 133 14.48 5.58 9.34
C GLY A 133 13.05 5.20 8.96
N ILE A 134 12.78 3.96 8.54
CA ILE A 134 11.45 3.44 8.19
C ILE A 134 11.18 2.15 8.95
N ASN A 135 10.10 2.14 9.74
CA ASN A 135 9.75 1.02 10.60
C ASN A 135 8.22 0.82 10.67
N ALA A 136 7.64 0.25 9.61
CA ALA A 136 6.22 -0.11 9.58
C ALA A 136 5.99 -1.42 10.34
N GLN A 137 4.97 -1.46 11.21
CA GLN A 137 4.66 -2.61 12.05
C GLN A 137 3.16 -2.91 12.06
N PHE A 138 2.82 -4.16 12.36
CA PHE A 138 1.46 -4.61 12.63
C PHE A 138 1.28 -4.73 14.14
N ALA A 139 0.64 -3.75 14.75
CA ALA A 139 0.48 -3.66 16.21
C ALA A 139 -0.89 -3.08 16.62
N PRO A 140 -2.04 -3.66 16.12
CA PRO A 140 -3.35 -3.12 16.45
C PRO A 140 -3.57 -3.08 17.97
N PRO A 141 -4.26 -2.05 18.51
CA PRO A 141 -4.95 -1.01 17.76
C PRO A 141 -4.07 0.16 17.28
N ASP A 142 -2.78 0.21 17.63
CA ASP A 142 -1.89 1.30 17.29
C ASP A 142 -1.35 1.18 15.86
N GLU A 143 -1.52 2.23 15.05
CA GLU A 143 -1.01 2.27 13.67
C GLU A 143 0.47 2.68 13.65
N GLN A 144 1.28 1.92 12.93
CA GLN A 144 2.69 2.25 12.68
C GLN A 144 2.99 2.09 11.19
N LEU A 145 2.71 3.15 10.44
CA LEU A 145 2.96 3.25 9.01
C LEU A 145 4.44 3.59 8.72
N ALA A 146 4.85 3.46 7.46
CA ALA A 146 6.22 3.77 7.03
C ALA A 146 6.56 5.27 7.17
N TYR A 147 5.58 6.14 6.91
CA TYR A 147 5.78 7.57 6.91
C TYR A 147 4.69 8.31 7.69
N PRO A 148 5.05 9.23 8.58
CA PRO A 148 4.12 10.20 9.14
C PRO A 148 3.96 11.40 8.19
N VAL A 149 2.76 11.99 8.13
CA VAL A 149 2.52 13.29 7.50
C VAL A 149 3.03 14.39 8.43
N ARG A 150 3.98 15.22 7.97
CA ARG A 150 4.69 16.19 8.81
C ARG A 150 4.78 17.59 8.20
N LEU A 151 5.01 17.68 6.90
CA LEU A 151 5.37 18.92 6.23
C LEU A 151 4.14 19.63 5.65
N PRO A 152 4.19 20.96 5.49
CA PRO A 152 3.20 21.67 4.69
C PRO A 152 3.11 21.09 3.28
N GLY A 153 1.90 20.92 2.76
CA GLY A 153 1.66 20.29 1.45
C GLY A 153 1.57 18.77 1.46
N GLU A 154 1.96 18.11 2.54
CA GLU A 154 1.66 16.70 2.78
C GLU A 154 0.24 16.53 3.33
N ALA A 155 -0.38 15.39 3.02
CA ALA A 155 -1.72 15.05 3.51
C ALA A 155 -1.93 13.53 3.60
N GLU A 156 -2.80 13.12 4.52
CA GLU A 156 -3.46 11.81 4.46
C GLU A 156 -4.78 12.00 3.71
N PHE A 157 -5.18 10.98 2.96
CA PHE A 157 -6.42 11.03 2.21
C PHE A 157 -7.46 10.03 2.72
N GLU A 158 -8.71 10.43 2.61
CA GLU A 158 -9.90 9.57 2.66
C GLU A 158 -10.49 9.48 1.25
N PRO A 159 -11.27 8.47 0.93
CA PRO A 159 -11.69 7.29 1.67
C PRO A 159 -10.71 6.10 1.51
N ILE A 160 -11.13 4.93 2.04
CA ILE A 160 -10.51 3.64 1.72
C ILE A 160 -11.08 3.19 0.37
N PHE A 161 -10.22 2.98 -0.63
CA PHE A 161 -10.62 2.60 -1.99
C PHE A 161 -10.70 1.07 -2.13
N THR A 162 -11.68 0.59 -2.90
CA THR A 162 -11.79 -0.83 -3.23
C THR A 162 -10.79 -1.26 -4.30
N GLU A 163 -10.39 -0.32 -5.19
CA GLU A 163 -9.42 -0.52 -6.26
C GLU A 163 -8.29 0.50 -6.18
N PRO A 164 -7.11 0.18 -6.72
CA PRO A 164 -6.04 1.17 -6.87
C PRO A 164 -6.47 2.37 -7.70
N LEU A 165 -6.00 3.56 -7.37
CA LEU A 165 -6.25 4.76 -8.17
C LEU A 165 -5.71 4.58 -9.60
N ALA A 166 -6.49 4.98 -10.61
CA ALA A 166 -6.11 4.87 -12.02
C ALA A 166 -4.77 5.53 -12.31
N ILE A 167 -4.52 6.73 -11.77
CA ILE A 167 -3.24 7.46 -11.92
C ILE A 167 -2.03 6.65 -11.42
N VAL A 168 -2.21 5.83 -10.38
CA VAL A 168 -1.16 4.94 -9.85
C VAL A 168 -0.91 3.78 -10.79
N VAL A 169 -1.97 3.14 -11.27
CA VAL A 169 -1.89 2.02 -12.22
C VAL A 169 -1.22 2.47 -13.52
N GLU A 170 -1.65 3.60 -14.07
CA GLU A 170 -1.10 4.19 -15.28
C GLU A 170 0.39 4.51 -15.14
N ALA A 171 0.81 5.12 -14.02
CA ALA A 171 2.20 5.44 -13.76
C ALA A 171 3.09 4.18 -13.71
N LEU A 172 2.62 3.11 -13.05
CA LEU A 172 3.37 1.85 -12.96
C LEU A 172 3.44 1.13 -14.32
N GLN A 173 2.35 1.14 -15.10
CA GLN A 173 2.29 0.47 -16.39
C GLN A 173 3.04 1.21 -17.51
N ALA A 174 3.19 2.53 -17.39
CA ALA A 174 3.89 3.35 -18.38
C ALA A 174 5.42 3.24 -18.28
N ALA A 175 5.97 2.86 -17.13
CA ALA A 175 7.40 2.78 -16.88
C ALA A 175 7.95 1.37 -17.15
N LYS A 176 9.11 1.29 -17.79
CA LYS A 176 9.81 0.03 -18.09
C LYS A 176 10.84 -0.33 -17.02
N THR A 177 11.43 0.68 -16.40
CA THR A 177 12.48 0.53 -15.40
C THR A 177 12.17 1.31 -14.13
N TRP A 178 12.77 0.89 -13.00
CA TRP A 178 12.54 1.51 -11.70
C TRP A 178 12.87 3.02 -11.68
N ASP A 179 13.91 3.43 -12.37
CA ASP A 179 14.32 4.83 -12.47
C ASP A 179 13.39 5.67 -13.35
N GLU A 180 12.86 5.10 -14.44
CA GLU A 180 11.78 5.74 -15.20
C GLU A 180 10.52 5.95 -14.34
N ALA A 181 10.14 4.95 -13.56
CA ALA A 181 9.00 5.05 -12.66
C ALA A 181 9.22 6.11 -11.58
N LEU A 182 10.43 6.20 -11.03
CA LEU A 182 10.80 7.21 -10.02
C LEU A 182 10.62 8.63 -10.54
N LEU A 183 10.93 8.88 -11.81
CA LEU A 183 10.77 10.20 -12.45
C LEU A 183 9.30 10.54 -12.78
N ARG A 184 8.39 9.59 -12.65
CA ARG A 184 6.96 9.70 -13.02
C ARG A 184 6.02 9.32 -11.89
N LEU A 185 6.51 9.39 -10.65
CA LEU A 185 5.66 9.09 -9.50
C LEU A 185 4.41 9.98 -9.53
N PRO A 186 3.22 9.40 -9.33
CA PRO A 186 1.98 10.16 -9.37
C PRO A 186 1.92 11.13 -8.18
N ASP A 187 1.53 12.37 -8.45
CA ASP A 187 1.14 13.34 -7.43
C ASP A 187 -0.28 13.83 -7.71
N VAL A 188 -1.02 14.08 -6.64
CA VAL A 188 -2.32 14.74 -6.68
C VAL A 188 -2.24 15.96 -5.76
N SER A 189 -2.21 17.15 -6.36
CA SER A 189 -2.20 18.37 -5.56
C SER A 189 -3.47 18.50 -4.70
N LEU A 190 -3.38 19.22 -3.59
CA LEU A 190 -4.51 19.34 -2.66
C LEU A 190 -5.72 20.03 -3.32
N GLU A 191 -5.48 20.93 -4.29
CA GLU A 191 -6.54 21.61 -5.06
C GLU A 191 -7.27 20.65 -6.01
N ARG A 192 -6.60 19.57 -6.44
CA ARG A 192 -7.16 18.56 -7.36
C ARG A 192 -7.58 17.28 -6.66
N ALA A 193 -7.47 17.22 -5.35
CA ALA A 193 -7.76 16.01 -4.58
C ALA A 193 -9.18 15.48 -4.82
N GLU A 194 -10.17 16.36 -4.92
CA GLU A 194 -11.58 16.01 -5.17
C GLU A 194 -11.79 15.30 -6.53
N GLU A 195 -11.01 15.63 -7.57
CA GLU A 195 -11.09 14.99 -8.89
C GLU A 195 -10.81 13.47 -8.81
N TYR A 196 -10.06 13.06 -7.79
CA TYR A 196 -9.68 11.68 -7.52
C TYR A 196 -10.45 11.07 -6.35
N SER A 197 -11.51 11.74 -5.89
CA SER A 197 -12.27 11.33 -4.68
C SER A 197 -11.39 11.26 -3.42
N LEU A 198 -10.33 12.03 -3.38
CA LEU A 198 -9.44 12.14 -2.23
C LEU A 198 -9.88 13.32 -1.35
N VAL A 199 -10.10 13.06 -0.07
CA VAL A 199 -10.42 14.10 0.92
C VAL A 199 -9.20 14.29 1.81
N PRO A 200 -8.47 15.42 1.70
CA PRO A 200 -7.26 15.60 2.48
C PRO A 200 -7.57 15.81 3.96
N ARG A 201 -6.97 15.02 4.82
CA ARG A 201 -6.88 15.27 6.26
C ARG A 201 -5.57 15.98 6.56
N LEU A 202 -5.64 17.28 6.76
CA LEU A 202 -4.50 18.05 7.23
C LEU A 202 -4.37 17.83 8.75
N ARG A 203 -3.23 17.34 9.23
CA ARG A 203 -2.96 17.35 10.67
C ARG A 203 -2.86 18.79 11.12
N VAL A 204 -3.86 19.25 11.84
CA VAL A 204 -3.76 20.51 12.61
C VAL A 204 -2.68 20.27 13.66
N GLY A 205 -1.54 20.92 13.51
CA GLY A 205 -0.44 20.84 14.46
C GLY A 205 -0.99 21.10 15.86
N ARG A 206 -0.81 20.16 16.79
CA ARG A 206 -1.02 20.47 18.21
C ARG A 206 -0.05 21.62 18.51
N ARG A 207 -0.61 22.80 18.77
CA ARG A 207 0.17 23.86 19.42
C ARG A 207 0.72 23.26 20.69
N ALA A 208 2.06 23.20 20.76
CA ALA A 208 2.72 22.95 22.02
C ALA A 208 2.27 24.04 23.01
N GLY A 209 1.53 23.65 24.02
CA GLY A 209 1.22 24.47 25.19
C GLY A 209 2.34 24.34 26.19
#